data_19c9e88cc3edbbed3707e8c91ec7ec89
#
_entry.id   19c9e88cc3edbbed3707e8c91ec7ec89
#
_cell.length_a   1.000
_cell.length_b   1.000
_cell.length_c   1.000
_cell.angle_alpha   90.00
_cell.angle_beta   90.00
_cell.angle_gamma   90.00
#
_symmetry.space_group_name_H-M   'P 1'
#
loop_
_entity.id
_entity.type
_entity.pdbx_description
1 polymer ?
#
loop_
_entity_poly.entity_id
_entity_poly.type
_entity_poly.pdbx_seq_one_letter_code
_entity_poly.pdbx_strand_id
1 'polypeptide(L)'
;MSYPERQKLVAPVPQGRVLLHCCCCAPCAGDVIETLLWSEIDHEVLFYNPNIHPHGEYLRRKDELQRFAARNGTGVVDADYDPTAWFRAVRGFETEPEHGARCTVCFDVRLERTAALAEQHGFAMIATTLGISRLKNIGQVDTCGRRAAARHPGLIYWDHNWRKLGGADRAAELARREDFYRQDYCGCVYSRSKLKLIS
;
A
#
# COMPACT_ATOMS: atom_id res chain seq x y z
N MET A 1 7.94 3.71 -27.24
CA MET A 1 6.67 4.28 -26.78
C MET A 1 7.01 5.38 -25.76
N SER A 2 6.60 6.62 -26.02
CA SER A 2 6.79 7.69 -25.02
C SER A 2 5.80 7.48 -23.89
N TYR A 3 6.31 7.41 -22.66
CA TYR A 3 5.45 7.35 -21.47
C TYR A 3 4.72 8.68 -21.30
N PRO A 4 3.49 8.67 -20.72
CA PRO A 4 2.87 9.89 -20.29
C PRO A 4 3.82 10.61 -19.32
N GLU A 5 4.11 11.88 -19.61
CA GLU A 5 5.00 12.69 -18.80
C GLU A 5 4.49 12.73 -17.35
N ARG A 6 5.40 12.53 -16.39
CA ARG A 6 5.05 12.52 -14.98
C ARG A 6 4.79 13.96 -14.53
N GLN A 7 3.58 14.23 -14.06
CA GLN A 7 3.23 15.55 -13.53
C GLN A 7 3.70 15.68 -12.09
N LYS A 8 4.25 16.86 -11.72
CA LYS A 8 4.54 17.16 -10.31
C LYS A 8 3.24 17.23 -9.52
N LEU A 9 3.23 16.57 -8.37
CA LEU A 9 2.13 16.61 -7.42
C LEU A 9 2.36 17.72 -6.40
N VAL A 10 1.26 18.21 -5.84
CA VAL A 10 1.27 19.09 -4.68
C VAL A 10 0.65 18.33 -3.51
N ALA A 11 1.42 18.17 -2.43
CA ALA A 11 0.94 17.51 -1.23
C ALA A 11 -0.11 18.37 -0.51
N PRO A 12 -1.16 17.74 0.12
CA PRO A 12 -2.18 18.47 0.88
C PRO A 12 -1.61 19.34 2.02
N VAL A 13 -0.50 18.91 2.62
CA VAL A 13 0.22 19.69 3.63
C VAL A 13 1.56 20.12 3.02
N PRO A 14 1.74 21.41 2.73
CA PRO A 14 3.02 21.92 2.22
C PRO A 14 4.17 21.59 3.17
N GLN A 15 5.28 21.06 2.65
CA GLN A 15 6.44 20.61 3.42
C GLN A 15 6.16 19.53 4.48
N GLY A 16 4.95 18.98 4.51
CA GLY A 16 4.61 17.86 5.38
C GLY A 16 5.18 16.55 4.86
N ARG A 17 5.68 15.69 5.79
CA ARG A 17 6.19 14.35 5.46
C ARG A 17 5.04 13.37 5.27
N VAL A 18 5.19 12.45 4.32
CA VAL A 18 4.23 11.39 4.01
C VAL A 18 4.75 10.03 4.48
N LEU A 19 3.98 9.29 5.26
CA LEU A 19 4.20 7.86 5.45
C LEU A 19 3.38 7.09 4.40
N LEU A 20 4.05 6.54 3.40
CA LEU A 20 3.41 5.78 2.33
C LEU A 20 3.27 4.30 2.72
N HIS A 21 2.07 3.87 3.04
CA HIS A 21 1.77 2.46 3.22
C HIS A 21 1.88 1.72 1.88
N CYS A 22 2.93 0.93 1.73
CA CYS A 22 3.17 0.10 0.56
C CYS A 22 2.43 -1.22 0.66
N CYS A 23 1.32 -1.30 -0.04
CA CYS A 23 0.48 -2.47 -0.08
C CYS A 23 1.03 -3.50 -1.05
N CYS A 24 1.20 -4.66 -0.50
CA CYS A 24 1.35 -5.96 -1.11
C CYS A 24 2.59 -6.21 -1.99
N CYS A 25 3.23 -5.25 -2.65
CA CYS A 25 4.39 -5.54 -3.50
C CYS A 25 5.04 -4.30 -4.11
N ALA A 26 6.28 -4.44 -4.56
CA ALA A 26 7.03 -3.41 -5.27
C ALA A 26 6.35 -2.93 -6.57
N PRO A 27 5.73 -3.81 -7.41
CA PRO A 27 5.00 -3.35 -8.59
C PRO A 27 3.92 -2.30 -8.32
N CYS A 28 3.25 -2.39 -7.16
CA CYS A 28 2.23 -1.41 -6.78
C CYS A 28 2.81 -0.13 -6.17
N ALA A 29 4.00 -0.19 -5.59
CA ALA A 29 4.61 0.93 -4.88
C ALA A 29 5.57 1.74 -5.75
N GLY A 30 6.22 1.12 -6.71
CA GLY A 30 7.36 1.71 -7.42
C GLY A 30 7.05 3.03 -8.12
N ASP A 31 5.98 3.11 -8.94
CA ASP A 31 5.64 4.38 -9.61
C ASP A 31 5.20 5.46 -8.62
N VAL A 32 4.58 5.07 -7.50
CA VAL A 32 4.19 6.03 -6.45
C VAL A 32 5.43 6.62 -5.80
N ILE A 33 6.40 5.79 -5.43
CA ILE A 33 7.70 6.23 -4.87
C ILE A 33 8.40 7.17 -5.85
N GLU A 34 8.58 6.76 -7.11
CA GLU A 34 9.22 7.61 -8.12
C GLU A 34 8.44 8.93 -8.34
N THR A 35 7.11 8.91 -8.24
CA THR A 35 6.28 10.11 -8.41
C THR A 35 6.45 11.08 -7.23
N LEU A 36 6.54 10.56 -6.00
CA LEU A 36 6.80 11.38 -4.82
C LEU A 36 8.21 12.01 -4.87
N LEU A 37 9.22 11.22 -5.25
CA LEU A 37 10.60 11.72 -5.46
C LEU A 37 10.65 12.79 -6.55
N TRP A 38 10.03 12.55 -7.71
CA TRP A 38 9.95 13.51 -8.81
C TRP A 38 9.27 14.82 -8.40
N SER A 39 8.30 14.72 -7.48
CA SER A 39 7.55 15.85 -6.95
C SER A 39 8.26 16.54 -5.79
N GLU A 40 9.44 16.06 -5.36
CA GLU A 40 10.20 16.57 -4.23
C GLU A 40 9.39 16.57 -2.92
N ILE A 41 8.53 15.54 -2.75
CA ILE A 41 7.71 15.35 -1.56
C ILE A 41 8.45 14.41 -0.60
N ASP A 42 8.76 14.91 0.59
CA ASP A 42 9.42 14.14 1.64
C ASP A 42 8.52 12.97 2.08
N HIS A 43 9.06 11.75 2.01
CA HIS A 43 8.31 10.56 2.33
C HIS A 43 9.20 9.40 2.76
N GLU A 44 8.61 8.52 3.55
CA GLU A 44 9.14 7.19 3.82
C GLU A 44 8.09 6.14 3.48
N VAL A 45 8.52 4.91 3.21
CA VAL A 45 7.62 3.80 2.93
C VAL A 45 7.44 2.93 4.16
N LEU A 46 6.23 2.42 4.34
CA LEU A 46 5.89 1.45 5.37
C LEU A 46 5.43 0.15 4.72
N PHE A 47 6.06 -0.98 5.06
CA PHE A 47 5.59 -2.30 4.68
C PHE A 47 4.91 -2.99 5.87
N TYR A 48 3.62 -2.76 6.05
CA TYR A 48 2.80 -3.44 7.05
C TYR A 48 1.67 -4.21 6.38
N ASN A 49 1.88 -5.51 6.18
CA ASN A 49 0.97 -6.37 5.43
C ASN A 49 0.74 -7.71 6.15
N PRO A 50 0.12 -7.73 7.36
CA PRO A 50 -0.07 -8.94 8.15
C PRO A 50 -1.03 -9.96 7.50
N ASN A 51 -1.71 -9.55 6.43
CA ASN A 51 -2.60 -10.39 5.63
C ASN A 51 -1.85 -11.29 4.64
N ILE A 52 -0.55 -11.09 4.41
CA ILE A 52 0.19 -11.88 3.41
C ILE A 52 0.61 -13.22 4.01
N HIS A 53 0.16 -14.29 3.38
CA HIS A 53 0.44 -15.67 3.75
C HIS A 53 0.82 -16.50 2.51
N PRO A 54 1.75 -17.47 2.65
CA PRO A 54 2.56 -17.83 3.84
C PRO A 54 3.66 -16.79 4.15
N HIS A 55 4.36 -16.98 5.25
CA HIS A 55 5.43 -16.07 5.69
C HIS A 55 6.53 -15.85 4.63
N GLY A 56 6.91 -16.89 3.90
CA GLY A 56 7.87 -16.76 2.81
C GLY A 56 7.42 -15.80 1.70
N GLU A 57 6.11 -15.74 1.41
CA GLU A 57 5.54 -14.79 0.45
C GLU A 57 5.59 -13.35 1.01
N TYR A 58 5.34 -13.17 2.32
CA TYR A 58 5.51 -11.89 3.00
C TYR A 58 6.95 -11.39 2.88
N LEU A 59 7.93 -12.23 3.24
CA LEU A 59 9.35 -11.87 3.17
C LEU A 59 9.77 -11.51 1.75
N ARG A 60 9.40 -12.31 0.75
CA ARG A 60 9.73 -12.05 -0.66
C ARG A 60 9.28 -10.66 -1.11
N ARG A 61 8.04 -10.27 -0.78
CA ARG A 61 7.49 -8.96 -1.15
C ARG A 61 8.11 -7.82 -0.37
N LYS A 62 8.41 -8.04 0.92
CA LYS A 62 9.07 -7.07 1.78
C LYS A 62 10.48 -6.77 1.28
N ASP A 63 11.29 -7.81 1.06
CA ASP A 63 12.67 -7.69 0.62
C ASP A 63 12.78 -6.95 -0.73
N GLU A 64 11.87 -7.24 -1.66
CA GLU A 64 11.85 -6.57 -2.95
C GLU A 64 11.55 -5.08 -2.83
N LEU A 65 10.55 -4.71 -2.02
CA LEU A 65 10.24 -3.30 -1.75
C LEU A 65 11.40 -2.58 -1.07
N GLN A 66 12.01 -3.21 -0.06
CA GLN A 66 13.14 -2.62 0.67
C GLN A 66 14.34 -2.38 -0.25
N ARG A 67 14.66 -3.33 -1.13
CA ARG A 67 15.73 -3.15 -2.13
C ARG A 67 15.42 -2.01 -3.10
N PHE A 68 14.18 -1.89 -3.55
CA PHE A 68 13.78 -0.81 -4.45
C PHE A 68 13.83 0.56 -3.74
N ALA A 69 13.31 0.66 -2.53
CA ALA A 69 13.34 1.89 -1.74
C ALA A 69 14.79 2.34 -1.48
N ALA A 70 15.66 1.43 -1.04
CA ALA A 70 17.07 1.72 -0.78
C ALA A 70 17.80 2.24 -2.02
N ARG A 71 17.59 1.63 -3.20
CA ARG A 71 18.20 2.10 -4.46
C ARG A 71 17.74 3.51 -4.86
N ASN A 72 16.56 3.92 -4.44
CA ASN A 72 16.00 5.23 -4.72
C ASN A 72 16.23 6.25 -3.57
N GLY A 73 16.99 5.89 -2.53
CA GLY A 73 17.25 6.75 -1.39
C GLY A 73 16.02 7.05 -0.52
N THR A 74 14.99 6.19 -0.61
CA THR A 74 13.75 6.33 0.19
C THR A 74 13.90 5.57 1.51
N GLY A 75 13.60 6.23 2.63
CA GLY A 75 13.57 5.62 3.95
C GLY A 75 12.47 4.56 4.07
N VAL A 76 12.72 3.56 4.92
CA VAL A 76 11.75 2.49 5.19
C VAL A 76 11.47 2.45 6.68
N VAL A 77 10.21 2.68 7.05
CA VAL A 77 9.70 2.38 8.39
C VAL A 77 9.35 0.90 8.43
N ASP A 78 10.01 0.15 9.29
CA ASP A 78 9.71 -1.26 9.48
C ASP A 78 8.63 -1.43 10.55
N ALA A 79 7.72 -2.34 10.29
CA ALA A 79 6.67 -2.73 11.23
C ALA A 79 6.64 -4.25 11.36
N ASP A 80 6.34 -4.72 12.56
CA ASP A 80 6.29 -6.13 12.87
C ASP A 80 5.25 -6.87 12.02
N TYR A 81 5.60 -8.08 11.60
CA TYR A 81 4.66 -9.00 11.00
C TYR A 81 3.83 -9.68 12.08
N ASP A 82 2.61 -9.21 12.28
CA ASP A 82 1.66 -9.83 13.22
C ASP A 82 0.44 -10.42 12.49
N PRO A 83 0.58 -11.63 11.94
CA PRO A 83 -0.55 -12.32 11.32
C PRO A 83 -1.62 -12.73 12.33
N THR A 84 -1.26 -12.94 13.60
CA THR A 84 -2.20 -13.34 14.65
C THR A 84 -3.22 -12.23 14.92
N ALA A 85 -2.78 -10.98 15.03
CA ALA A 85 -3.68 -9.84 15.18
C ALA A 85 -4.60 -9.70 13.97
N TRP A 86 -4.09 -9.91 12.75
CA TRP A 86 -4.91 -9.87 11.54
C TRP A 86 -5.96 -10.98 11.52
N PHE A 87 -5.59 -12.24 11.82
CA PHE A 87 -6.55 -13.35 11.89
C PHE A 87 -7.63 -13.11 12.94
N ARG A 88 -7.27 -12.54 14.08
CA ARG A 88 -8.23 -12.16 15.14
C ARG A 88 -9.22 -11.10 14.62
N ALA A 89 -8.73 -10.10 13.91
CA ALA A 89 -9.57 -9.02 13.38
C ALA A 89 -10.56 -9.51 12.33
N VAL A 90 -10.16 -10.44 11.45
CA VAL A 90 -11.03 -10.96 10.37
C VAL A 90 -11.87 -12.16 10.77
N ARG A 91 -11.85 -12.56 12.04
CA ARG A 91 -12.67 -13.69 12.54
C ARG A 91 -14.14 -13.42 12.30
N GLY A 92 -14.85 -14.40 11.77
CA GLY A 92 -16.26 -14.32 11.38
C GLY A 92 -16.52 -13.77 9.98
N PHE A 93 -15.46 -13.35 9.27
CA PHE A 93 -15.55 -12.87 7.88
C PHE A 93 -14.85 -13.80 6.88
N GLU A 94 -14.52 -15.04 7.27
CA GLU A 94 -13.72 -15.97 6.46
C GLU A 94 -14.37 -16.28 5.11
N THR A 95 -15.68 -16.39 5.08
CA THR A 95 -16.49 -16.73 3.89
C THR A 95 -16.84 -15.52 3.02
N GLU A 96 -16.58 -14.30 3.52
CA GLU A 96 -16.85 -13.07 2.77
C GLU A 96 -16.15 -13.06 1.40
N PRO A 97 -16.78 -12.54 0.36
CA PRO A 97 -16.15 -12.39 -0.94
C PRO A 97 -15.00 -11.38 -0.88
N GLU A 98 -14.19 -11.33 -1.94
CA GLU A 98 -13.29 -10.19 -2.15
C GLU A 98 -14.13 -8.91 -2.29
N HIS A 99 -13.59 -7.81 -1.78
CA HIS A 99 -14.24 -6.50 -1.66
C HIS A 99 -15.41 -6.45 -0.63
N GLY A 100 -15.72 -7.56 0.04
CA GLY A 100 -16.69 -7.62 1.14
C GLY A 100 -16.15 -7.08 2.46
N ALA A 101 -16.86 -7.36 3.55
CA ALA A 101 -16.56 -6.87 4.90
C ALA A 101 -15.15 -7.27 5.38
N ARG A 102 -14.69 -8.50 5.06
CA ARG A 102 -13.32 -8.92 5.38
C ARG A 102 -12.26 -8.00 4.80
N CYS A 103 -12.43 -7.51 3.56
CA CYS A 103 -11.49 -6.59 2.95
C CYS A 103 -11.50 -5.22 3.64
N THR A 104 -12.67 -4.73 4.06
CA THR A 104 -12.79 -3.50 4.87
C THR A 104 -11.99 -3.63 6.16
N VAL A 105 -12.21 -4.69 6.94
CA VAL A 105 -11.47 -4.96 8.18
C VAL A 105 -9.97 -5.05 7.93
N CYS A 106 -9.56 -5.73 6.85
CA CYS A 106 -8.15 -5.84 6.47
C CYS A 106 -7.51 -4.47 6.16
N PHE A 107 -8.23 -3.58 5.47
CA PHE A 107 -7.75 -2.22 5.20
C PHE A 107 -7.70 -1.40 6.48
N ASP A 108 -8.70 -1.49 7.35
CA ASP A 108 -8.72 -0.79 8.64
C ASP A 108 -7.51 -1.15 9.50
N VAL A 109 -7.24 -2.44 9.70
CA VAL A 109 -6.08 -2.90 10.50
C VAL A 109 -4.78 -2.32 9.96
N ARG A 110 -4.61 -2.28 8.65
CA ARG A 110 -3.37 -1.83 8.02
C ARG A 110 -3.24 -0.30 8.06
N LEU A 111 -4.29 0.42 7.73
CA LEU A 111 -4.28 1.88 7.69
C LEU A 111 -4.27 2.51 9.09
N GLU A 112 -4.91 1.87 10.07
CA GLU A 112 -4.82 2.27 11.47
C GLU A 112 -3.39 2.14 12.01
N ARG A 113 -2.72 1.02 11.73
CA ARG A 113 -1.30 0.86 12.10
C ARG A 113 -0.41 1.88 11.41
N THR A 114 -0.72 2.19 10.14
CA THR A 114 -0.02 3.24 9.40
C THR A 114 -0.21 4.60 10.06
N ALA A 115 -1.43 4.95 10.46
CA ALA A 115 -1.73 6.21 11.10
C ALA A 115 -1.06 6.33 12.48
N ALA A 116 -1.10 5.26 13.29
CA ALA A 116 -0.43 5.24 14.59
C ALA A 116 1.10 5.42 14.47
N LEU A 117 1.74 4.78 13.49
CA LEU A 117 3.17 4.97 13.23
C LEU A 117 3.46 6.36 12.68
N ALA A 118 2.60 6.89 11.82
CA ALA A 118 2.76 8.25 11.31
C ALA A 118 2.74 9.29 12.43
N GLU A 119 1.79 9.19 13.35
CA GLU A 119 1.73 10.05 14.54
C GLU A 119 2.99 9.90 15.40
N GLN A 120 3.38 8.65 15.70
CA GLN A 120 4.56 8.36 16.52
C GLN A 120 5.86 8.95 15.94
N HIS A 121 6.00 8.97 14.61
CA HIS A 121 7.20 9.45 13.92
C HIS A 121 7.07 10.86 13.35
N GLY A 122 5.99 11.59 13.67
CA GLY A 122 5.80 12.99 13.29
C GLY A 122 5.54 13.20 11.80
N PHE A 123 4.91 12.25 11.10
CA PHE A 123 4.43 12.46 9.75
C PHE A 123 3.14 13.28 9.75
N ALA A 124 3.00 14.19 8.80
CA ALA A 124 1.79 15.01 8.63
C ALA A 124 0.70 14.30 7.81
N MET A 125 1.09 13.33 7.01
CA MET A 125 0.20 12.67 6.07
C MET A 125 0.47 11.17 6.01
N ILE A 126 -0.60 10.41 5.76
CA ILE A 126 -0.51 9.01 5.31
C ILE A 126 -1.08 8.89 3.90
N ALA A 127 -0.49 8.03 3.10
CA ALA A 127 -1.01 7.60 1.80
C ALA A 127 -0.91 6.08 1.67
N THR A 128 -1.57 5.50 0.68
CA THR A 128 -1.47 4.07 0.44
C THR A 128 -1.42 3.71 -1.04
N THR A 129 -0.66 2.69 -1.39
CA THR A 129 -0.63 2.12 -2.73
C THR A 129 -1.74 1.11 -3.00
N LEU A 130 -2.63 0.86 -2.03
CA LEU A 130 -3.82 0.00 -2.21
C LEU A 130 -4.66 0.42 -3.41
N GLY A 131 -4.80 1.73 -3.61
CA GLY A 131 -5.60 2.32 -4.66
C GLY A 131 -5.05 2.12 -6.07
N ILE A 132 -3.77 1.76 -6.27
CA ILE A 132 -3.20 1.59 -7.62
C ILE A 132 -3.70 0.30 -8.30
N SER A 133 -4.00 -0.73 -7.53
CA SER A 133 -4.52 -1.98 -8.06
C SER A 133 -5.95 -1.83 -8.56
N ARG A 134 -6.19 -2.16 -9.84
CA ARG A 134 -7.55 -2.20 -10.43
C ARG A 134 -8.46 -3.23 -9.76
N LEU A 135 -7.86 -4.19 -9.03
CA LEU A 135 -8.57 -5.22 -8.27
C LEU A 135 -9.01 -4.74 -6.88
N LYS A 136 -8.90 -3.46 -6.57
CA LYS A 136 -9.34 -2.89 -5.28
C LYS A 136 -10.36 -1.80 -5.50
N ASN A 137 -11.38 -1.78 -4.63
CA ASN A 137 -12.36 -0.70 -4.61
C ASN A 137 -11.72 0.52 -3.93
N ILE A 138 -11.43 1.55 -4.70
CA ILE A 138 -10.77 2.76 -4.21
C ILE A 138 -11.61 3.48 -3.16
N GLY A 139 -12.92 3.57 -3.34
CA GLY A 139 -13.81 4.21 -2.37
C GLY A 139 -13.80 3.50 -1.00
N GLN A 140 -13.73 2.15 -1.00
CA GLN A 140 -13.58 1.36 0.22
C GLN A 140 -12.24 1.65 0.92
N VAL A 141 -11.15 1.72 0.15
CA VAL A 141 -9.81 2.06 0.65
C VAL A 141 -9.78 3.45 1.27
N ASP A 142 -10.30 4.45 0.53
CA ASP A 142 -10.30 5.85 0.97
C ASP A 142 -11.16 6.07 2.22
N THR A 143 -12.27 5.34 2.34
CA THR A 143 -13.11 5.37 3.54
C THR A 143 -12.34 4.86 4.77
N CYS A 144 -11.59 3.76 4.62
CA CYS A 144 -10.74 3.23 5.69
C CYS A 144 -9.60 4.19 6.04
N GLY A 145 -8.95 4.79 5.02
CA GLY A 145 -7.85 5.75 5.21
C GLY A 145 -8.29 7.01 5.97
N ARG A 146 -9.41 7.60 5.54
CA ARG A 146 -9.98 8.77 6.25
C ARG A 146 -10.37 8.44 7.68
N ARG A 147 -10.95 7.26 7.92
CA ARG A 147 -11.31 6.80 9.27
C ARG A 147 -10.09 6.60 10.16
N ALA A 148 -9.01 6.04 9.63
CA ALA A 148 -7.75 5.88 10.35
C ALA A 148 -7.16 7.25 10.72
N ALA A 149 -6.98 8.14 9.73
CA ALA A 149 -6.42 9.47 9.98
C ALA A 149 -7.25 10.29 10.98
N ALA A 150 -8.58 10.19 10.94
CA ALA A 150 -9.47 10.94 11.85
C ALA A 150 -9.29 10.60 13.34
N ARG A 151 -8.64 9.48 13.68
CA ARG A 151 -8.33 9.10 15.08
C ARG A 151 -7.02 9.69 15.58
N HIS A 152 -6.23 10.31 14.71
CA HIS A 152 -4.91 10.86 15.01
C HIS A 152 -4.91 12.36 14.72
N PRO A 153 -4.99 13.24 15.75
CA PRO A 153 -5.10 14.68 15.59
C PRO A 153 -3.98 15.26 14.74
N GLY A 154 -4.35 16.05 13.73
CA GLY A 154 -3.38 16.69 12.81
C GLY A 154 -2.89 15.79 11.66
N LEU A 155 -3.24 14.50 11.64
CA LEU A 155 -2.86 13.61 10.54
C LEU A 155 -3.88 13.67 9.40
N ILE A 156 -3.39 13.75 8.16
CA ILE A 156 -4.22 13.78 6.95
C ILE A 156 -4.05 12.47 6.19
N TYR A 157 -5.17 11.88 5.73
CA TYR A 157 -5.13 10.85 4.71
C TYR A 157 -5.13 11.49 3.33
N TRP A 158 -4.07 11.26 2.57
CA TRP A 158 -3.96 11.74 1.20
C TRP A 158 -4.57 10.72 0.23
N ASP A 159 -5.80 10.99 -0.21
CA ASP A 159 -6.62 10.14 -1.06
C ASP A 159 -6.33 10.29 -2.56
N HIS A 160 -5.06 10.55 -2.91
CA HIS A 160 -4.64 10.68 -4.30
C HIS A 160 -4.92 9.40 -5.10
N ASN A 161 -5.54 9.56 -6.27
CA ASN A 161 -5.79 8.43 -7.15
C ASN A 161 -4.57 8.15 -8.05
N TRP A 162 -3.68 7.29 -7.55
CA TRP A 162 -2.42 6.90 -8.19
C TRP A 162 -2.56 6.25 -9.58
N ARG A 163 -3.79 5.86 -10.00
CA ARG A 163 -4.06 5.33 -11.36
C ARG A 163 -4.15 6.42 -12.40
N LYS A 164 -4.51 7.63 -12.00
CA LYS A 164 -4.71 8.77 -12.91
C LYS A 164 -3.38 9.27 -13.49
N LEU A 165 -3.49 10.11 -14.51
CA LEU A 165 -2.34 10.78 -15.14
C LEU A 165 -1.24 9.77 -15.59
N GLY A 166 -1.65 8.62 -16.13
CA GLY A 166 -0.74 7.59 -16.62
C GLY A 166 -0.07 6.72 -15.54
N GLY A 167 -0.44 6.87 -14.27
CA GLY A 167 0.19 6.14 -13.16
C GLY A 167 0.08 4.62 -13.27
N ALA A 168 -1.08 4.11 -13.74
CA ALA A 168 -1.25 2.67 -13.94
C ALA A 168 -0.32 2.10 -15.03
N ASP A 169 -0.09 2.86 -16.09
CA ASP A 169 0.76 2.44 -17.21
C ASP A 169 2.23 2.52 -16.83
N ARG A 170 2.65 3.59 -16.12
CA ARG A 170 4.00 3.72 -15.58
C ARG A 170 4.31 2.61 -14.56
N ALA A 171 3.37 2.26 -13.68
CA ALA A 171 3.54 1.16 -12.74
C ALA A 171 3.74 -0.19 -13.45
N ALA A 172 3.01 -0.45 -14.52
CA ALA A 172 3.17 -1.65 -15.33
C ALA A 172 4.52 -1.72 -16.05
N GLU A 173 5.01 -0.59 -16.55
CA GLU A 173 6.31 -0.49 -17.20
C GLU A 173 7.45 -0.61 -16.21
N LEU A 174 7.37 0.09 -15.10
CA LEU A 174 8.35 -0.02 -14.03
C LEU A 174 8.48 -1.47 -13.55
N ALA A 175 7.35 -2.17 -13.38
CA ALA A 175 7.36 -3.58 -12.99
C ALA A 175 8.08 -4.49 -14.01
N ARG A 176 8.05 -4.13 -15.30
CA ARG A 176 8.82 -4.84 -16.35
C ARG A 176 10.30 -4.46 -16.33
N ARG A 177 10.61 -3.16 -16.22
CA ARG A 177 11.99 -2.64 -16.19
C ARG A 177 12.78 -3.19 -15.00
N GLU A 178 12.16 -3.27 -13.84
CA GLU A 178 12.78 -3.72 -12.60
C GLU A 178 12.69 -5.24 -12.39
N ASP A 179 12.03 -5.96 -13.31
CA ASP A 179 11.74 -7.40 -13.22
C ASP A 179 11.11 -7.79 -11.86
N PHE A 180 10.16 -6.98 -11.42
CA PHE A 180 9.50 -7.21 -10.14
C PHE A 180 8.67 -8.49 -10.13
N TYR A 181 8.72 -9.19 -9.01
CA TYR A 181 7.86 -10.33 -8.75
C TYR A 181 6.38 -9.97 -8.87
N ARG A 182 5.68 -10.66 -9.74
CA ARG A 182 4.24 -10.50 -9.92
C ARG A 182 3.50 -11.55 -9.12
N GLN A 183 2.78 -11.09 -8.11
CA GLN A 183 1.89 -11.96 -7.34
C GLN A 183 0.64 -12.31 -8.12
N ASP A 184 0.14 -13.53 -7.94
CA ASP A 184 -1.10 -14.06 -8.51
C ASP A 184 -2.32 -13.88 -7.59
N TYR A 185 -2.12 -13.48 -6.32
CA TYR A 185 -3.18 -13.23 -5.34
C TYR A 185 -2.82 -12.05 -4.42
N CYS A 186 -3.81 -11.51 -3.68
CA CYS A 186 -3.59 -10.32 -2.84
C CYS A 186 -2.73 -10.58 -1.58
N GLY A 187 -2.37 -11.82 -1.29
CA GLY A 187 -1.66 -12.25 -0.08
C GLY A 187 -2.57 -12.87 0.97
N CYS A 188 -3.87 -12.53 0.96
CA CYS A 188 -4.86 -13.08 1.87
C CYS A 188 -5.05 -14.58 1.65
N VAL A 189 -4.99 -15.37 2.74
CA VAL A 189 -5.15 -16.82 2.68
C VAL A 189 -6.51 -17.23 2.08
N TYR A 190 -7.55 -16.46 2.34
CA TYR A 190 -8.91 -16.71 1.82
C TYR A 190 -9.06 -16.37 0.33
N SER A 191 -8.21 -15.51 -0.21
CA SER A 191 -8.12 -15.22 -1.64
C SER A 191 -7.39 -16.35 -2.39
N ARG A 192 -6.35 -16.92 -1.79
CA ARG A 192 -5.56 -18.02 -2.36
C ARG A 192 -6.35 -19.32 -2.53
N SER A 193 -7.26 -19.60 -1.60
CA SER A 193 -8.09 -20.82 -1.66
C SER A 193 -9.04 -20.84 -2.86
N LYS A 194 -9.47 -19.67 -3.35
CA LYS A 194 -10.32 -19.57 -4.54
C LYS A 194 -9.60 -19.84 -5.85
N LEU A 195 -8.28 -19.50 -5.93
CA LEU A 195 -7.47 -19.82 -7.12
C LEU A 195 -7.28 -21.33 -7.34
N LYS A 196 -7.23 -22.11 -6.26
CA LYS A 196 -7.12 -23.58 -6.35
C LYS A 196 -8.40 -24.31 -6.76
N LEU A 197 -9.55 -23.62 -6.75
CA LEU A 197 -10.84 -24.19 -7.17
C LEU A 197 -11.17 -23.95 -8.65
N ILE A 198 -10.32 -23.18 -9.35
CA ILE A 198 -10.50 -22.83 -10.78
C ILE A 198 -9.43 -23.48 -11.65
N SER A 199 -8.44 -24.13 -11.07
CA SER A 199 -7.41 -24.92 -11.74
C SER A 199 -7.66 -26.42 -11.59
#